data_a376bd3d2126d83ae8e2eda1577e8188
#
_entry.id   a376bd3d2126d83ae8e2eda1577e8188
#
_cell.length_a   1.000
_cell.length_b   1.000
_cell.length_c   1.000
_cell.angle_alpha   90.00
_cell.angle_beta   90.00
_cell.angle_gamma   90.00
#
_symmetry.space_group_name_H-M   'P 1'
#
loop_
_entity.id
_entity.type
_entity.pdbx_description
1 polymer ?
#
loop_
_entity_poly.entity_id
_entity_poly.type
_entity_poly.pdbx_seq_one_letter_code
_entity_poly.pdbx_strand_id
1 'polypeptide(L)'
;VNTMIKLTPPMGWNSWNTFGENINEKMIFETADVMAESGLRDKGYEYLVIDDCWSLRERDENGRLVPDPEKFPHGMKAVADYVHSKGLKFGMYSCAGNMTCAGYPGSYEHEFVDAETFASWDVDFLKYDYCYHSPILHGKYLYRRMGLALENCGRDILFSACSWGADETHEWIKETGASMWRSTGDIFDTWDSVKDLVAQQEKLHPYNGVGCFNDMDMLIVGMHGKGNVGLAGCNDVQYQTHYALWAFLGSPLMIGCDVCDMDESAKAIL
;
A
#
# COMPACT_ATOMS: atom_id res chain seq x y z
N VAL A 1 -23.59 -6.95 0.70
CA VAL A 1 -22.19 -7.34 0.87
C VAL A 1 -21.70 -6.61 2.12
N ASN A 2 -21.36 -7.33 3.20
CA ASN A 2 -20.81 -6.74 4.41
C ASN A 2 -19.33 -6.43 4.16
N THR A 3 -19.03 -5.21 3.76
CA THR A 3 -17.65 -4.71 3.84
C THR A 3 -17.24 -4.72 5.31
N MET A 4 -16.28 -5.56 5.65
CA MET A 4 -15.80 -5.67 7.03
C MET A 4 -15.18 -4.35 7.45
N ILE A 5 -15.82 -3.63 8.38
CA ILE A 5 -15.29 -2.36 8.92
C ILE A 5 -13.98 -2.68 9.64
N LYS A 6 -12.88 -2.06 9.21
CA LYS A 6 -11.60 -2.17 9.91
C LYS A 6 -11.66 -1.40 11.22
N LEU A 7 -11.50 -2.13 12.32
CA LEU A 7 -11.55 -1.58 13.68
C LEU A 7 -10.22 -0.97 14.12
N THR A 8 -9.12 -1.42 13.52
CA THR A 8 -7.76 -0.95 13.79
C THR A 8 -7.05 -0.58 12.49
N PRO A 9 -6.08 0.36 12.53
CA PRO A 9 -5.27 0.67 11.37
C PRO A 9 -4.58 -0.58 10.82
N PRO A 10 -4.58 -0.81 9.49
CA PRO A 10 -3.86 -1.93 8.90
C PRO A 10 -2.36 -1.88 9.15
N MET A 11 -1.74 -3.04 9.29
CA MET A 11 -0.31 -3.20 9.48
C MET A 11 0.23 -4.22 8.46
N GLY A 12 1.42 -3.96 7.92
CA GLY A 12 2.02 -4.85 6.94
C GLY A 12 3.35 -4.34 6.40
N TRP A 13 3.67 -4.77 5.19
CA TRP A 13 4.86 -4.39 4.45
C TRP A 13 4.49 -4.06 3.00
N ASN A 14 5.21 -3.12 2.39
CA ASN A 14 5.04 -2.74 0.98
C ASN A 14 6.41 -2.59 0.32
N SER A 15 6.53 -3.02 -0.92
CA SER A 15 7.79 -3.14 -1.65
C SER A 15 8.42 -1.82 -2.10
N TRP A 16 7.66 -0.71 -2.16
CA TRP A 16 8.09 0.50 -2.89
C TRP A 16 9.30 1.20 -2.30
N ASN A 17 9.28 1.45 -0.99
CA ASN A 17 10.27 2.34 -0.38
C ASN A 17 11.70 1.80 -0.47
N THR A 18 11.88 0.50 -0.41
CA THR A 18 13.20 -0.12 -0.58
C THR A 18 13.49 -0.49 -2.02
N PHE A 19 12.56 -1.19 -2.68
CA PHE A 19 12.87 -1.89 -3.93
C PHE A 19 12.44 -1.12 -5.20
N GLY A 20 11.47 -0.20 -5.11
CA GLY A 20 10.95 0.50 -6.29
C GLY A 20 10.50 -0.50 -7.36
N GLU A 21 11.07 -0.38 -8.55
CA GLU A 21 10.80 -1.29 -9.69
C GLU A 21 11.49 -2.65 -9.60
N ASN A 22 12.48 -2.80 -8.70
CA ASN A 22 13.33 -4.00 -8.59
C ASN A 22 12.65 -5.08 -7.74
N ILE A 23 11.50 -5.54 -8.17
CA ILE A 23 10.71 -6.58 -7.51
C ILE A 23 10.65 -7.85 -8.36
N ASN A 24 10.57 -9.00 -7.71
CA ASN A 24 10.34 -10.29 -8.35
C ASN A 24 9.74 -11.29 -7.36
N GLU A 25 9.25 -12.41 -7.88
CA GLU A 25 8.60 -13.46 -7.12
C GLU A 25 9.48 -14.01 -5.98
N LYS A 26 10.77 -14.23 -6.25
CA LYS A 26 11.69 -14.77 -5.24
C LYS A 26 11.81 -13.84 -4.04
N MET A 27 12.01 -12.55 -4.28
CA MET A 27 12.11 -11.53 -3.22
C MET A 27 10.82 -11.45 -2.39
N ILE A 28 9.67 -11.57 -3.03
CA ILE A 28 8.37 -11.57 -2.33
C ILE A 28 8.24 -12.80 -1.43
N PHE A 29 8.67 -13.99 -1.90
CA PHE A 29 8.66 -15.22 -1.10
C PHE A 29 9.59 -15.13 0.10
N GLU A 30 10.82 -14.63 -0.09
CA GLU A 30 11.79 -14.41 0.99
C GLU A 30 11.25 -13.40 2.03
N THR A 31 10.61 -12.33 1.58
CA THR A 31 9.96 -11.36 2.45
C THR A 31 8.83 -12.00 3.27
N ALA A 32 7.98 -12.82 2.64
CA ALA A 32 6.89 -13.52 3.32
C ALA A 32 7.42 -14.50 4.38
N ASP A 33 8.48 -15.22 4.07
CA ASP A 33 9.15 -16.13 5.01
C ASP A 33 9.64 -15.37 6.25
N VAL A 34 10.37 -14.28 6.03
CA VAL A 34 10.90 -13.46 7.13
C VAL A 34 9.77 -12.85 7.97
N MET A 35 8.72 -12.31 7.36
CA MET A 35 7.58 -11.76 8.10
C MET A 35 6.91 -12.79 9.00
N ALA A 36 6.81 -14.04 8.53
CA ALA A 36 6.24 -15.15 9.30
C ALA A 36 7.17 -15.64 10.41
N GLU A 37 8.47 -15.77 10.13
CA GLU A 37 9.46 -16.39 11.03
C GLU A 37 10.04 -15.44 12.07
N SER A 38 10.13 -14.14 11.75
CA SER A 38 10.66 -13.11 12.66
C SER A 38 9.69 -12.68 13.77
N GLY A 39 8.43 -13.09 13.69
CA GLY A 39 7.38 -12.68 14.62
C GLY A 39 6.62 -11.41 14.19
N LEU A 40 6.98 -10.76 13.08
CA LEU A 40 6.27 -9.58 12.58
C LEU A 40 4.80 -9.87 12.34
N ARG A 41 4.46 -10.98 11.65
CA ARG A 41 3.09 -11.42 11.45
C ARG A 41 2.33 -11.54 12.79
N ASP A 42 2.93 -12.15 13.79
CA ASP A 42 2.30 -12.40 15.09
C ASP A 42 2.12 -11.11 15.91
N LYS A 43 2.86 -10.05 15.58
CA LYS A 43 2.66 -8.69 16.11
C LYS A 43 1.58 -7.90 15.36
N GLY A 44 1.03 -8.44 14.26
CA GLY A 44 -0.07 -7.84 13.52
C GLY A 44 0.31 -7.25 12.15
N TYR A 45 1.57 -7.35 11.71
CA TYR A 45 1.98 -7.00 10.35
C TYR A 45 1.52 -8.09 9.37
N GLU A 46 0.22 -8.08 9.05
CA GLU A 46 -0.43 -9.18 8.34
C GLU A 46 -0.48 -9.03 6.82
N TYR A 47 -0.32 -7.81 6.29
CA TYR A 47 -0.36 -7.56 4.85
C TYR A 47 1.03 -7.55 4.24
N LEU A 48 1.20 -8.26 3.11
CA LEU A 48 2.36 -8.14 2.23
C LEU A 48 1.89 -7.58 0.89
N VAL A 49 2.31 -6.35 0.56
CA VAL A 49 1.81 -5.61 -0.59
C VAL A 49 2.91 -5.43 -1.64
N ILE A 50 2.63 -5.88 -2.86
CA ILE A 50 3.42 -5.54 -4.04
C ILE A 50 2.95 -4.19 -4.57
N ASP A 51 3.85 -3.22 -4.64
CA ASP A 51 3.59 -1.88 -5.16
C ASP A 51 3.66 -1.85 -6.70
N ASP A 52 3.90 -0.70 -7.33
CA ASP A 52 3.95 -0.50 -8.78
C ASP A 52 5.00 -1.40 -9.47
N CYS A 53 5.00 -1.44 -10.80
CA CYS A 53 5.97 -2.14 -11.66
C CYS A 53 5.87 -3.68 -11.67
N TRP A 54 4.73 -4.24 -11.29
CA TRP A 54 4.51 -5.69 -11.30
C TRP A 54 3.94 -6.24 -12.61
N SER A 55 3.28 -5.41 -13.44
CA SER A 55 2.59 -5.80 -14.66
C SER A 55 3.43 -5.57 -15.91
N LEU A 56 2.99 -6.14 -17.02
CA LEU A 56 3.39 -5.70 -18.36
C LEU A 56 2.84 -4.29 -18.64
N ARG A 57 3.42 -3.63 -19.64
CA ARG A 57 3.00 -2.28 -20.07
C ARG A 57 1.75 -2.27 -20.96
N GLU A 58 1.24 -3.45 -21.30
CA GLU A 58 0.04 -3.62 -22.11
C GLU A 58 -0.90 -4.61 -21.43
N ARG A 59 -2.20 -4.39 -21.61
CA ARG A 59 -3.25 -5.32 -21.20
C ARG A 59 -3.38 -6.45 -22.20
N ASP A 60 -3.97 -7.56 -21.78
CA ASP A 60 -4.29 -8.66 -22.71
C ASP A 60 -5.47 -8.32 -23.64
N GLU A 61 -5.80 -9.24 -24.54
CA GLU A 61 -6.91 -9.11 -25.50
C GLU A 61 -8.29 -8.94 -24.85
N ASN A 62 -8.42 -9.30 -23.56
CA ASN A 62 -9.63 -9.16 -22.77
C ASN A 62 -9.62 -7.88 -21.91
N GLY A 63 -8.63 -7.02 -22.09
CA GLY A 63 -8.44 -5.80 -21.31
C GLY A 63 -7.95 -6.02 -19.87
N ARG A 64 -7.42 -7.20 -19.53
CA ARG A 64 -6.92 -7.53 -18.18
C ARG A 64 -5.47 -7.11 -18.01
N LEU A 65 -5.11 -6.74 -16.78
CA LEU A 65 -3.73 -6.56 -16.38
C LEU A 65 -2.99 -7.92 -16.40
N VAL A 66 -1.76 -7.91 -16.88
CA VAL A 66 -0.93 -9.11 -17.02
C VAL A 66 0.30 -8.97 -16.13
N PRO A 67 0.54 -9.89 -15.19
CA PRO A 67 1.80 -9.92 -14.45
C PRO A 67 3.00 -10.07 -15.40
N ASP A 68 4.09 -9.35 -15.11
CA ASP A 68 5.33 -9.50 -15.88
C ASP A 68 5.89 -10.92 -15.68
N PRO A 69 5.97 -11.76 -16.73
CA PRO A 69 6.40 -13.14 -16.60
C PRO A 69 7.90 -13.30 -16.28
N GLU A 70 8.73 -12.26 -16.51
CA GLU A 70 10.13 -12.26 -16.09
C GLU A 70 10.27 -12.05 -14.58
N LYS A 71 9.38 -11.24 -14.00
CA LYS A 71 9.35 -10.97 -12.55
C LYS A 71 8.55 -12.02 -11.77
N PHE A 72 7.42 -12.45 -12.33
CA PHE A 72 6.45 -13.35 -11.68
C PHE A 72 6.08 -14.52 -12.61
N PRO A 73 7.01 -15.46 -12.82
CA PRO A 73 6.85 -16.52 -13.81
C PRO A 73 5.68 -17.48 -13.53
N HIS A 74 5.24 -17.59 -12.28
CA HIS A 74 4.10 -18.43 -11.90
C HIS A 74 2.77 -17.65 -11.78
N GLY A 75 2.79 -16.34 -12.07
CA GLY A 75 1.62 -15.46 -11.98
C GLY A 75 1.22 -15.08 -10.55
N MET A 76 0.32 -14.10 -10.43
CA MET A 76 -0.03 -13.52 -9.13
C MET A 76 -0.84 -14.45 -8.23
N LYS A 77 -1.65 -15.36 -8.80
CA LYS A 77 -2.37 -16.36 -8.00
C LYS A 77 -1.41 -17.25 -7.21
N ALA A 78 -0.32 -17.70 -7.84
CA ALA A 78 0.69 -18.51 -7.16
C ALA A 78 1.42 -17.70 -6.07
N VAL A 79 1.68 -16.42 -6.31
CA VAL A 79 2.27 -15.53 -5.31
C VAL A 79 1.31 -15.36 -4.12
N ALA A 80 0.03 -15.09 -4.38
CA ALA A 80 -0.99 -14.99 -3.34
C ALA A 80 -1.08 -16.28 -2.50
N ASP A 81 -1.11 -17.45 -3.16
CA ASP A 81 -1.17 -18.74 -2.47
C ASP A 81 0.04 -18.96 -1.55
N TYR A 82 1.23 -18.57 -2.01
CA TYR A 82 2.44 -18.66 -1.18
C TYR A 82 2.35 -17.74 0.05
N VAL A 83 1.99 -16.48 -0.16
CA VAL A 83 1.82 -15.49 0.92
C VAL A 83 0.79 -15.97 1.94
N HIS A 84 -0.36 -16.47 1.47
CA HIS A 84 -1.40 -17.06 2.32
C HIS A 84 -0.91 -18.29 3.09
N SER A 85 -0.06 -19.13 2.48
CA SER A 85 0.52 -20.29 3.16
C SER A 85 1.38 -19.93 4.38
N LYS A 86 1.88 -18.67 4.43
CA LYS A 86 2.62 -18.11 5.57
C LYS A 86 1.71 -17.44 6.61
N GLY A 87 0.39 -17.51 6.42
CA GLY A 87 -0.59 -16.85 7.30
C GLY A 87 -0.65 -15.34 7.14
N LEU A 88 -0.16 -14.82 6.03
CA LEU A 88 -0.21 -13.41 5.64
C LEU A 88 -1.35 -13.16 4.65
N LYS A 89 -1.69 -11.88 4.45
CA LYS A 89 -2.63 -11.40 3.44
C LYS A 89 -1.87 -10.74 2.30
N PHE A 90 -2.34 -10.94 1.07
CA PHE A 90 -1.67 -10.50 -0.14
C PHE A 90 -2.26 -9.21 -0.70
N GLY A 91 -1.42 -8.22 -0.98
CA GLY A 91 -1.82 -6.93 -1.53
C GLY A 91 -1.18 -6.62 -2.87
N MET A 92 -1.90 -5.84 -3.66
CA MET A 92 -1.51 -5.36 -4.99
C MET A 92 -1.66 -3.85 -5.10
N TYR A 93 -1.20 -3.31 -6.22
CA TYR A 93 -1.21 -1.89 -6.56
C TYR A 93 -1.87 -1.65 -7.91
N SER A 94 -2.62 -0.57 -8.01
CA SER A 94 -3.07 0.04 -9.27
C SER A 94 -3.24 1.55 -9.11
N CYS A 95 -3.86 2.21 -10.08
CA CYS A 95 -3.98 3.66 -10.12
C CYS A 95 -5.32 4.10 -10.72
N ALA A 96 -5.87 5.20 -10.23
CA ALA A 96 -7.11 5.80 -10.71
C ALA A 96 -6.98 6.53 -12.06
N GLY A 97 -5.75 6.70 -12.54
CA GLY A 97 -5.47 7.30 -13.84
C GLY A 97 -5.32 6.28 -14.97
N ASN A 98 -5.00 6.78 -16.15
CA ASN A 98 -4.70 5.95 -17.33
C ASN A 98 -3.42 5.13 -17.16
N MET A 99 -2.46 5.67 -16.40
CA MET A 99 -1.19 5.03 -16.10
C MET A 99 -0.90 5.11 -14.60
N THR A 100 -0.12 4.15 -14.12
CA THR A 100 0.48 4.19 -12.78
C THR A 100 1.59 5.25 -12.73
N CYS A 101 2.10 5.56 -11.53
CA CYS A 101 3.17 6.56 -11.38
C CYS A 101 4.44 6.19 -12.15
N ALA A 102 4.73 4.91 -12.34
CA ALA A 102 5.85 4.40 -13.15
C ALA A 102 5.49 4.18 -14.64
N GLY A 103 4.29 4.55 -15.09
CA GLY A 103 3.88 4.49 -16.50
C GLY A 103 3.40 3.11 -16.96
N TYR A 104 2.92 2.28 -16.05
CA TYR A 104 2.22 1.02 -16.37
C TYR A 104 0.71 1.27 -16.54
N PRO A 105 -0.07 0.32 -17.09
CA PRO A 105 -1.51 0.51 -17.25
C PRO A 105 -2.20 0.77 -15.91
N GLY A 106 -2.92 1.90 -15.80
CA GLY A 106 -3.80 2.20 -14.68
C GLY A 106 -5.19 1.59 -14.87
N SER A 107 -6.06 1.74 -13.87
CA SER A 107 -7.40 1.13 -13.87
C SER A 107 -8.51 2.04 -14.39
N TYR A 108 -8.21 3.26 -14.81
CA TYR A 108 -9.24 4.16 -15.36
C TYR A 108 -10.00 3.49 -16.52
N GLU A 109 -11.34 3.48 -16.44
CA GLU A 109 -12.27 2.78 -17.34
C GLU A 109 -12.14 1.24 -17.34
N HIS A 110 -11.33 0.66 -16.46
CA HIS A 110 -11.14 -0.79 -16.31
C HIS A 110 -11.40 -1.27 -14.86
N GLU A 111 -11.97 -0.43 -14.00
CA GLU A 111 -12.08 -0.68 -12.56
C GLU A 111 -12.73 -2.03 -12.25
N PHE A 112 -13.82 -2.36 -12.94
CA PHE A 112 -14.55 -3.61 -12.69
C PHE A 112 -13.78 -4.84 -13.17
N VAL A 113 -13.17 -4.82 -14.36
CA VAL A 113 -12.38 -5.94 -14.85
C VAL A 113 -11.11 -6.15 -14.03
N ASP A 114 -10.51 -5.06 -13.53
CA ASP A 114 -9.35 -5.13 -12.66
C ASP A 114 -9.70 -5.68 -11.27
N ALA A 115 -10.81 -5.22 -10.67
CA ALA A 115 -11.30 -5.76 -9.40
C ALA A 115 -11.63 -7.26 -9.49
N GLU A 116 -12.29 -7.71 -10.58
CA GLU A 116 -12.51 -9.14 -10.84
C GLU A 116 -11.19 -9.91 -11.00
N THR A 117 -10.21 -9.32 -11.68
CA THR A 117 -8.89 -9.90 -11.87
C THR A 117 -8.16 -10.06 -10.52
N PHE A 118 -8.14 -9.02 -9.69
CA PHE A 118 -7.57 -9.09 -8.34
C PHE A 118 -8.29 -10.12 -7.47
N ALA A 119 -9.63 -10.17 -7.53
CA ALA A 119 -10.41 -11.18 -6.81
C ALA A 119 -10.06 -12.60 -7.27
N SER A 120 -9.84 -12.83 -8.58
CA SER A 120 -9.46 -14.13 -9.14
C SER A 120 -8.07 -14.60 -8.69
N TRP A 121 -7.20 -13.69 -8.29
CA TRP A 121 -5.88 -13.98 -7.73
C TRP A 121 -5.86 -14.06 -6.20
N ASP A 122 -7.03 -13.99 -5.56
CA ASP A 122 -7.17 -13.99 -4.10
C ASP A 122 -6.44 -12.81 -3.41
N VAL A 123 -6.44 -11.64 -4.04
CA VAL A 123 -5.92 -10.40 -3.44
C VAL A 123 -6.78 -9.96 -2.26
N ASP A 124 -6.14 -9.48 -1.18
CA ASP A 124 -6.79 -9.04 0.07
C ASP A 124 -6.68 -7.53 0.30
N PHE A 125 -5.83 -6.83 -0.46
CA PHE A 125 -5.52 -5.41 -0.27
C PHE A 125 -5.19 -4.77 -1.61
N LEU A 126 -5.76 -3.62 -1.91
CA LEU A 126 -5.45 -2.83 -3.10
C LEU A 126 -5.01 -1.43 -2.69
N LYS A 127 -3.73 -1.09 -2.95
CA LYS A 127 -3.26 0.30 -2.98
C LYS A 127 -3.63 0.91 -4.32
N TYR A 128 -4.33 2.05 -4.28
CA TYR A 128 -4.89 2.69 -5.47
C TYR A 128 -4.44 4.13 -5.56
N ASP A 129 -3.51 4.40 -6.45
CA ASP A 129 -2.80 5.67 -6.59
C ASP A 129 -3.55 6.69 -7.45
N TYR A 130 -3.00 7.89 -7.65
CA TYR A 130 -3.69 9.01 -8.29
C TYR A 130 -2.89 9.64 -9.44
N CYS A 131 -1.79 9.03 -9.90
CA CYS A 131 -0.99 9.49 -11.02
C CYS A 131 -1.80 9.47 -12.32
N TYR A 132 -1.51 10.35 -13.24
CA TYR A 132 -2.12 10.45 -14.58
C TYR A 132 -3.66 10.37 -14.59
N HIS A 133 -4.30 10.82 -13.53
CA HIS A 133 -5.76 10.91 -13.47
C HIS A 133 -6.29 12.00 -14.41
N SER A 134 -7.56 11.88 -14.79
CA SER A 134 -8.23 12.88 -15.62
C SER A 134 -8.31 14.23 -14.91
N PRO A 135 -7.82 15.32 -15.51
CA PRO A 135 -7.86 16.65 -14.88
C PRO A 135 -9.26 17.26 -14.78
N ILE A 136 -10.24 16.66 -15.45
CA ILE A 136 -11.64 17.11 -15.46
C ILE A 136 -12.55 16.29 -14.54
N LEU A 137 -12.06 15.18 -14.00
CA LEU A 137 -12.81 14.32 -13.09
C LEU A 137 -12.27 14.49 -11.67
N HIS A 138 -13.17 14.79 -10.75
CA HIS A 138 -12.84 14.90 -9.34
C HIS A 138 -12.53 13.52 -8.75
N GLY A 139 -11.54 13.43 -7.87
CA GLY A 139 -11.07 12.20 -7.24
C GLY A 139 -12.18 11.37 -6.58
N LYS A 140 -13.17 12.02 -5.96
CA LYS A 140 -14.34 11.34 -5.39
C LYS A 140 -14.98 10.34 -6.37
N TYR A 141 -15.15 10.72 -7.62
CA TYR A 141 -15.79 9.84 -8.62
C TYR A 141 -14.87 8.68 -9.02
N LEU A 142 -13.58 8.94 -9.18
CA LEU A 142 -12.60 7.93 -9.56
C LEU A 142 -12.45 6.87 -8.47
N TYR A 143 -12.30 7.29 -7.22
CA TYR A 143 -12.19 6.39 -6.08
C TYR A 143 -13.52 5.65 -5.80
N ARG A 144 -14.67 6.33 -5.94
CA ARG A 144 -15.97 5.66 -5.77
C ARG A 144 -16.21 4.58 -6.84
N ARG A 145 -15.76 4.79 -8.08
CA ARG A 145 -15.86 3.76 -9.14
C ARG A 145 -15.07 2.50 -8.77
N MET A 146 -13.81 2.64 -8.33
CA MET A 146 -13.06 1.48 -7.86
C MET A 146 -13.68 0.87 -6.59
N GLY A 147 -14.16 1.68 -5.65
CA GLY A 147 -14.86 1.17 -4.47
C GLY A 147 -16.08 0.32 -4.85
N LEU A 148 -16.90 0.78 -5.80
CA LEU A 148 -18.03 0.00 -6.33
C LEU A 148 -17.59 -1.29 -7.03
N ALA A 149 -16.48 -1.26 -7.77
CA ALA A 149 -15.92 -2.44 -8.42
C ALA A 149 -15.49 -3.49 -7.39
N LEU A 150 -14.79 -3.06 -6.33
CA LEU A 150 -14.38 -3.92 -5.23
C LEU A 150 -15.55 -4.47 -4.43
N GLU A 151 -16.59 -3.67 -4.17
CA GLU A 151 -17.85 -4.12 -3.51
C GLU A 151 -18.55 -5.26 -4.30
N ASN A 152 -18.35 -5.34 -5.61
CA ASN A 152 -19.01 -6.29 -6.50
C ASN A 152 -18.12 -7.40 -7.06
N CYS A 153 -16.83 -7.44 -6.74
CA CYS A 153 -15.90 -8.43 -7.29
C CYS A 153 -16.01 -9.84 -6.66
N GLY A 154 -16.83 -9.98 -5.63
CA GLY A 154 -17.04 -11.27 -4.95
C GLY A 154 -16.01 -11.62 -3.87
N ARG A 155 -15.04 -10.75 -3.61
CA ARG A 155 -14.03 -10.90 -2.56
C ARG A 155 -13.94 -9.65 -1.69
N ASP A 156 -13.66 -9.83 -0.41
CA ASP A 156 -13.37 -8.71 0.49
C ASP A 156 -11.92 -8.25 0.31
N ILE A 157 -11.74 -7.11 -0.35
CA ILE A 157 -10.42 -6.50 -0.62
C ILE A 157 -10.35 -5.17 0.12
N LEU A 158 -9.37 -5.01 1.03
CA LEU A 158 -9.13 -3.75 1.70
C LEU A 158 -8.74 -2.69 0.66
N PHE A 159 -9.50 -1.60 0.63
CA PHE A 159 -9.25 -0.49 -0.29
C PHE A 159 -8.41 0.60 0.39
N SER A 160 -7.16 0.75 -0.07
CA SER A 160 -6.21 1.77 0.38
C SER A 160 -6.11 2.86 -0.70
N ALA A 161 -6.74 4.00 -0.45
CA ALA A 161 -6.72 5.13 -1.36
C ALA A 161 -5.41 5.93 -1.22
N CYS A 162 -4.77 6.29 -2.33
CA CYS A 162 -3.50 6.98 -2.34
C CYS A 162 -3.56 8.25 -3.20
N SER A 163 -4.38 9.21 -2.77
CA SER A 163 -4.58 10.51 -3.45
C SER A 163 -3.73 11.64 -2.88
N TRP A 164 -2.86 11.36 -1.92
CA TRP A 164 -1.98 12.35 -1.24
C TRP A 164 -2.71 13.52 -0.60
N GLY A 165 -4.01 13.40 -0.37
CA GLY A 165 -4.86 14.49 0.12
C GLY A 165 -5.37 15.46 -0.97
N ALA A 166 -5.09 15.17 -2.25
CA ALA A 166 -5.61 15.96 -3.37
C ALA A 166 -7.14 16.01 -3.39
N ASP A 167 -7.71 17.03 -4.05
CA ASP A 167 -9.16 17.20 -4.19
C ASP A 167 -9.91 17.18 -2.84
N GLU A 168 -9.29 17.65 -1.77
CA GLU A 168 -9.89 17.65 -0.43
C GLU A 168 -10.38 16.26 -0.01
N THR A 169 -9.54 15.22 -0.24
CA THR A 169 -9.86 13.81 -0.02
C THR A 169 -10.55 13.54 1.32
N HIS A 170 -10.15 14.23 2.37
CA HIS A 170 -10.73 14.10 3.72
C HIS A 170 -12.26 14.34 3.77
N GLU A 171 -12.81 15.14 2.86
CA GLU A 171 -14.24 15.45 2.84
C GLU A 171 -15.11 14.32 2.28
N TRP A 172 -14.57 13.45 1.43
CA TRP A 172 -15.36 12.49 0.68
C TRP A 172 -14.89 11.03 0.75
N ILE A 173 -13.70 10.77 1.25
CA ILE A 173 -13.08 9.43 1.14
C ILE A 173 -13.91 8.32 1.80
N LYS A 174 -14.58 8.62 2.91
CA LYS A 174 -15.42 7.65 3.64
C LYS A 174 -16.62 7.14 2.84
N GLU A 175 -17.03 7.87 1.80
CA GLU A 175 -18.13 7.48 0.93
C GLU A 175 -17.69 6.55 -0.22
N THR A 176 -16.39 6.29 -0.36
CA THR A 176 -15.84 5.51 -1.47
C THR A 176 -15.69 4.03 -1.18
N GLY A 177 -15.78 3.63 0.08
CA GLY A 177 -15.48 2.26 0.54
C GLY A 177 -14.02 2.08 0.96
N ALA A 178 -13.18 3.13 0.90
CA ALA A 178 -11.81 3.05 1.38
C ALA A 178 -11.72 2.82 2.88
N SER A 179 -10.80 1.94 3.31
CA SER A 179 -10.52 1.64 4.71
C SER A 179 -9.35 2.45 5.27
N MET A 180 -8.55 3.04 4.40
CA MET A 180 -7.46 3.95 4.70
C MET A 180 -7.19 4.85 3.50
N TRP A 181 -6.59 6.01 3.74
CA TRP A 181 -6.28 6.96 2.68
C TRP A 181 -5.01 7.76 2.98
N ARG A 182 -4.14 7.89 1.98
CA ARG A 182 -2.93 8.71 2.05
C ARG A 182 -3.33 10.17 2.27
N SER A 183 -3.12 10.64 3.46
CA SER A 183 -3.48 11.99 3.91
C SER A 183 -2.37 13.01 3.68
N THR A 184 -1.20 12.55 3.27
CA THR A 184 0.01 13.34 3.05
C THR A 184 0.65 13.00 1.72
N GLY A 185 1.62 13.81 1.26
CA GLY A 185 2.60 13.44 0.25
C GLY A 185 3.49 12.27 0.69
N ASP A 186 4.44 11.90 -0.15
CA ASP A 186 5.32 10.75 0.09
C ASP A 186 6.36 11.04 1.18
N ILE A 187 6.64 10.03 1.99
CA ILE A 187 7.72 10.05 2.97
C ILE A 187 9.06 9.76 2.33
N PHE A 188 10.08 10.44 2.81
CA PHE A 188 11.48 10.13 2.52
C PHE A 188 12.22 9.82 3.82
N ASP A 189 13.29 9.05 3.72
CA ASP A 189 14.09 8.68 4.90
C ASP A 189 14.95 9.85 5.40
N THR A 190 14.27 10.82 5.99
CA THR A 190 14.85 11.99 6.66
C THR A 190 13.96 12.43 7.81
N TRP A 191 14.57 13.00 8.85
CA TRP A 191 13.82 13.54 10.00
C TRP A 191 12.91 14.72 9.62
N ASP A 192 13.33 15.54 8.65
CA ASP A 192 12.52 16.67 8.18
C ASP A 192 11.24 16.19 7.48
N SER A 193 11.31 15.11 6.69
CA SER A 193 10.13 14.47 6.10
C SER A 193 9.16 13.99 7.18
N VAL A 194 9.64 13.30 8.20
CA VAL A 194 8.81 12.83 9.33
C VAL A 194 8.09 14.00 10.00
N LYS A 195 8.80 15.08 10.32
CA LYS A 195 8.20 16.27 10.97
C LYS A 195 7.15 16.94 10.09
N ASP A 196 7.42 17.05 8.80
CA ASP A 196 6.49 17.68 7.85
C ASP A 196 5.18 16.89 7.76
N LEU A 197 5.26 15.57 7.61
CA LEU A 197 4.07 14.73 7.54
C LEU A 197 3.24 14.76 8.83
N VAL A 198 3.89 14.79 9.99
CA VAL A 198 3.20 14.95 11.29
C VAL A 198 2.49 16.31 11.36
N ALA A 199 3.15 17.38 10.94
CA ALA A 199 2.55 18.73 10.95
C ALA A 199 1.30 18.81 10.06
N GLN A 200 1.27 18.09 8.95
CA GLN A 200 0.10 18.04 8.07
C GLN A 200 -1.12 17.41 8.77
N GLN A 201 -0.93 16.55 9.76
CA GLN A 201 -2.03 15.92 10.50
C GLN A 201 -2.76 16.86 11.47
N GLU A 202 -2.19 18.00 11.83
CA GLU A 202 -2.84 18.95 12.74
C GLU A 202 -4.28 19.31 12.30
N LYS A 203 -4.51 19.44 10.99
CA LYS A 203 -5.82 19.73 10.42
C LYS A 203 -6.61 18.49 10.01
N LEU A 204 -5.95 17.38 9.79
CA LEU A 204 -6.55 16.17 9.22
C LEU A 204 -6.92 15.11 10.28
N HIS A 205 -6.34 15.17 11.50
CA HIS A 205 -6.63 14.17 12.52
C HIS A 205 -8.12 14.04 12.88
N PRO A 206 -8.99 15.09 12.80
CA PRO A 206 -10.42 14.91 13.09
C PRO A 206 -11.14 13.95 12.12
N TYR A 207 -10.56 13.70 10.95
CA TYR A 207 -11.12 12.81 9.94
C TYR A 207 -10.66 11.36 10.13
N ASN A 208 -9.63 11.13 10.98
CA ASN A 208 -9.14 9.80 11.29
C ASN A 208 -10.12 9.02 12.16
N GLY A 209 -10.31 7.74 11.89
CA GLY A 209 -11.14 6.92 12.74
C GLY A 209 -11.46 5.54 12.19
N VAL A 210 -12.20 4.79 13.00
CA VAL A 210 -12.65 3.44 12.69
C VAL A 210 -13.35 3.39 11.33
N GLY A 211 -12.94 2.45 10.52
CA GLY A 211 -13.48 2.22 9.17
C GLY A 211 -12.74 2.95 8.05
N CYS A 212 -12.05 4.07 8.33
CA CYS A 212 -11.22 4.75 7.35
C CYS A 212 -10.14 5.58 8.06
N PHE A 213 -8.91 5.10 8.04
CA PHE A 213 -7.78 5.67 8.76
C PHE A 213 -6.96 6.62 7.88
N ASN A 214 -6.50 7.73 8.48
CA ASN A 214 -5.51 8.60 7.86
C ASN A 214 -4.18 7.87 7.76
N ASP A 215 -3.70 7.67 6.55
CA ASP A 215 -2.40 7.06 6.27
C ASP A 215 -1.36 8.16 6.07
N MET A 216 -0.38 8.21 6.94
CA MET A 216 0.72 9.18 6.91
C MET A 216 1.91 8.68 6.08
N ASP A 217 1.68 7.68 5.23
CA ASP A 217 2.68 6.94 4.48
C ASP A 217 3.46 5.91 5.33
N MET A 218 4.33 5.17 4.67
CA MET A 218 5.01 4.01 5.23
C MET A 218 6.00 4.35 6.34
N LEU A 219 6.31 3.35 7.15
CA LEU A 219 7.40 3.42 8.13
C LEU A 219 8.75 3.37 7.40
N ILE A 220 9.63 4.31 7.71
CA ILE A 220 11.03 4.33 7.25
C ILE A 220 12.01 3.71 8.26
N VAL A 221 11.50 3.14 9.35
CA VAL A 221 12.30 2.43 10.36
C VAL A 221 13.18 1.38 9.70
N GLY A 222 14.48 1.40 9.99
CA GLY A 222 15.45 0.44 9.48
C GLY A 222 15.93 0.69 8.05
N MET A 223 15.56 1.79 7.39
CA MET A 223 16.04 2.09 6.04
C MET A 223 17.48 2.59 6.00
N HIS A 224 17.91 3.39 6.98
CA HIS A 224 19.29 3.91 7.11
C HIS A 224 19.84 4.57 5.85
N GLY A 225 19.01 5.37 5.18
CA GLY A 225 19.37 6.07 3.94
C GLY A 225 19.44 5.19 2.68
N LYS A 226 19.08 3.92 2.80
CA LYS A 226 19.07 2.96 1.68
C LYS A 226 17.72 2.92 0.96
N GLY A 227 17.71 2.32 -0.23
CA GLY A 227 16.49 2.05 -0.99
C GLY A 227 15.98 3.21 -1.82
N ASN A 228 14.80 3.03 -2.40
CA ASN A 228 14.22 3.93 -3.39
C ASN A 228 13.87 5.32 -2.82
N VAL A 229 13.44 5.39 -1.55
CA VAL A 229 13.18 6.67 -0.85
C VAL A 229 14.27 7.03 0.17
N GLY A 230 15.38 6.30 0.17
CA GLY A 230 16.53 6.57 1.01
C GLY A 230 17.21 7.88 0.64
N LEU A 231 17.53 8.67 1.66
CA LEU A 231 18.29 9.93 1.54
C LEU A 231 19.39 9.97 2.61
N ALA A 232 19.33 10.94 3.53
CA ALA A 232 20.31 11.06 4.60
C ALA A 232 20.18 9.96 5.67
N GLY A 233 19.00 9.36 5.78
CA GLY A 233 18.65 8.44 6.84
C GLY A 233 18.26 9.14 8.15
N CYS A 234 17.66 8.39 9.06
CA CYS A 234 17.39 8.79 10.43
C CYS A 234 18.28 7.98 11.38
N ASN A 235 18.52 8.51 12.59
CA ASN A 235 19.12 7.73 13.67
C ASN A 235 18.04 6.92 14.42
N ASP A 236 18.44 6.01 15.29
CA ASP A 236 17.54 5.09 16.00
C ASP A 236 16.50 5.82 16.86
N VAL A 237 16.86 6.93 17.50
CA VAL A 237 15.92 7.75 18.29
C VAL A 237 14.87 8.39 17.41
N GLN A 238 15.26 8.85 16.21
CA GLN A 238 14.34 9.42 15.24
C GLN A 238 13.41 8.34 14.68
N TYR A 239 13.90 7.15 14.37
CA TYR A 239 13.06 6.02 13.94
C TYR A 239 12.07 5.59 15.03
N GLN A 240 12.51 5.51 16.27
CA GLN A 240 11.64 5.20 17.40
C GLN A 240 10.55 6.27 17.59
N THR A 241 10.92 7.55 17.47
CA THR A 241 9.98 8.66 17.55
C THR A 241 8.99 8.65 16.39
N HIS A 242 9.47 8.41 15.17
CA HIS A 242 8.64 8.24 13.98
C HIS A 242 7.59 7.13 14.19
N TYR A 243 8.02 5.95 14.61
CA TYR A 243 7.12 4.84 14.90
C TYR A 243 6.06 5.21 15.94
N ALA A 244 6.50 5.81 17.06
CA ALA A 244 5.61 6.22 18.14
C ALA A 244 4.56 7.25 17.70
N LEU A 245 4.95 8.21 16.84
CA LEU A 245 4.04 9.20 16.29
C LEU A 245 3.01 8.58 15.35
N TRP A 246 3.40 7.66 14.46
CA TRP A 246 2.46 6.94 13.58
C TRP A 246 1.47 6.13 14.40
N ALA A 247 1.95 5.37 15.37
CA ALA A 247 1.09 4.58 16.26
C ALA A 247 0.14 5.47 17.09
N PHE A 248 0.64 6.56 17.68
CA PHE A 248 -0.15 7.48 18.48
C PHE A 248 -1.23 8.20 17.67
N LEU A 249 -0.92 8.62 16.46
CA LEU A 249 -1.86 9.29 15.55
C LEU A 249 -2.80 8.32 14.83
N GLY A 250 -2.66 7.00 15.06
CA GLY A 250 -3.53 5.98 14.49
C GLY A 250 -3.37 5.80 12.98
N SER A 251 -2.17 6.07 12.46
CA SER A 251 -1.83 5.76 11.06
C SER A 251 -1.66 4.26 10.85
N PRO A 252 -1.99 3.71 9.68
CA PRO A 252 -1.51 2.41 9.29
C PRO A 252 0.00 2.28 9.45
N LEU A 253 0.46 1.10 9.86
CA LEU A 253 1.88 0.79 10.10
C LEU A 253 2.36 -0.15 8.99
N MET A 254 2.75 0.42 7.85
CA MET A 254 3.26 -0.31 6.69
C MET A 254 4.77 -0.17 6.63
N ILE A 255 5.48 -1.27 6.86
CA ILE A 255 6.95 -1.33 6.84
C ILE A 255 7.47 -1.08 5.43
N GLY A 256 8.44 -0.19 5.26
CA GLY A 256 9.05 0.15 3.98
C GLY A 256 10.50 -0.36 3.83
N CYS A 257 11.16 -0.80 4.90
CA CYS A 257 12.52 -1.31 4.82
C CYS A 257 12.58 -2.74 4.26
N ASP A 258 13.79 -3.19 3.90
CA ASP A 258 14.06 -4.60 3.62
C ASP A 258 14.03 -5.40 4.92
N VAL A 259 12.94 -6.16 5.13
CA VAL A 259 12.81 -6.98 6.34
C VAL A 259 13.81 -8.13 6.40
N CYS A 260 14.41 -8.51 5.28
CA CYS A 260 15.45 -9.55 5.23
C CYS A 260 16.82 -9.02 5.70
N ASP A 261 17.02 -7.69 5.74
CA ASP A 261 18.27 -7.04 6.14
C ASP A 261 18.06 -6.07 7.34
N MET A 262 17.07 -6.34 8.20
CA MET A 262 16.82 -5.52 9.38
C MET A 262 17.91 -5.71 10.45
N ASP A 263 18.41 -4.60 10.99
CA ASP A 263 19.26 -4.62 12.19
C ASP A 263 18.45 -4.83 13.48
N GLU A 264 19.14 -5.02 14.59
CA GLU A 264 18.54 -5.29 15.89
C GLU A 264 17.75 -4.09 16.43
N SER A 265 18.14 -2.86 16.09
CA SER A 265 17.41 -1.64 16.48
C SER A 265 16.05 -1.58 15.80
N ALA A 266 16.01 -1.80 14.46
CA ALA A 266 14.77 -1.84 13.71
C ALA A 266 13.84 -2.96 14.18
N LYS A 267 14.38 -4.16 14.45
CA LYS A 267 13.60 -5.30 14.99
C LYS A 267 13.00 -4.99 16.38
N ALA A 268 13.71 -4.22 17.20
CA ALA A 268 13.24 -3.84 18.53
C ALA A 268 12.14 -2.76 18.48
N ILE A 269 12.13 -1.91 17.45
CA ILE A 269 11.12 -0.86 17.25
C ILE A 269 9.84 -1.45 16.66
N LEU A 270 9.96 -2.29 15.63
CA LEU A 270 8.86 -2.93 14.92
C LEU A 270 8.30 -4.12 15.71
#